data_477738c72280a38b9a8adb687aa97a1d
#
_entry.id   477738c72280a38b9a8adb687aa97a1d
#
_cell.length_a   1.000
_cell.length_b   1.000
_cell.length_c   1.000
_cell.angle_alpha   90.00
_cell.angle_beta   90.00
_cell.angle_gamma   90.00
#
_symmetry.space_group_name_H-M   'P 1'
#
loop_
_entity.id
_entity.type
_entity.pdbx_description
1 polymer ?
#
loop_
_entity_poly.entity_id
_entity_poly.type
_entity_poly.pdbx_seq_one_letter_code
_entity_poly.pdbx_strand_id
1 'polypeptide(L)'
;MRNSDKITLGIKYISMAVIIGIIVGIVDTIFGRGLLAISDFRTTNYNYLIPFLPIAGLFIVWMYSYFSKVSLKGMTLVFEAGQNKRDSIPMALVPLVMIGTWITHLFGGSAGREGVAVQIGATLSHYMGRKLKTPDNSRIMLITGMAAGFGGLFQTPLAATFFAMEVIVAGYMDYQALLPAITAAFVASFTSHSLGLEKFAVELNETINMSDAKTVIIIIILGLAFGIGGRIFSYLLQLLKKIMAEKIVNPYVRIGLVSIPLAIILLLLWHGRYSGLGTNLISNAFGNGEIFPVDWLLKLLLTVLTLSIGFQGGEVTPLFSIGASLGIILGGFLGISPMLCAALGYAAVFGSATNTLMAPIMLGIEVFGGNNMLAFVVVCSLAYVVNGNRSIYGAQENIEKIISR
;
A
#
# COMPACT_ATOMS: atom_id res chain seq x y z
N MET A 1 -1.62 35.27 13.18
CA MET A 1 -0.36 35.31 12.39
C MET A 1 -0.47 36.39 11.34
N ARG A 2 0.54 37.26 11.19
CA ARG A 2 0.62 38.23 10.09
C ARG A 2 0.79 37.50 8.75
N ASN A 3 0.39 38.11 7.64
CA ASN A 3 0.55 37.49 6.31
C ASN A 3 2.00 37.11 5.99
N SER A 4 2.97 37.92 6.45
CA SER A 4 4.41 37.63 6.34
C SER A 4 4.79 36.31 7.05
N ASP A 5 4.20 36.03 8.21
CA ASP A 5 4.53 34.83 9.01
C ASP A 5 4.00 33.56 8.32
N LYS A 6 2.81 33.65 7.67
CA LYS A 6 2.25 32.55 6.89
C LYS A 6 3.10 32.22 5.66
N ILE A 7 3.57 33.23 4.94
CA ILE A 7 4.44 33.05 3.76
C ILE A 7 5.77 32.41 4.19
N THR A 8 6.40 32.93 5.26
CA THR A 8 7.66 32.38 5.79
C THR A 8 7.51 30.92 6.21
N LEU A 9 6.39 30.59 6.87
CA LEU A 9 6.10 29.21 7.27
C LEU A 9 5.89 28.31 6.04
N GLY A 10 5.18 28.80 5.02
CA GLY A 10 4.97 28.07 3.75
C GLY A 10 6.29 27.76 3.05
N ILE A 11 7.18 28.76 2.92
CA ILE A 11 8.52 28.58 2.34
C ILE A 11 9.33 27.54 3.14
N LYS A 12 9.26 27.61 4.47
CA LYS A 12 9.91 26.61 5.34
C LYS A 12 9.42 25.19 5.04
N TYR A 13 8.10 24.98 4.94
CA TYR A 13 7.55 23.65 4.64
C TYR A 13 7.96 23.13 3.26
N ILE A 14 7.96 24.00 2.23
CA ILE A 14 8.39 23.63 0.88
C ILE A 14 9.87 23.25 0.86
N SER A 15 10.75 24.05 1.48
CA SER A 15 12.18 23.73 1.56
C SER A 15 12.43 22.40 2.26
N MET A 16 11.71 22.14 3.35
CA MET A 16 11.78 20.87 4.07
C MET A 16 11.26 19.72 3.19
N ALA A 17 10.18 19.95 2.43
CA ALA A 17 9.60 18.95 1.53
C ALA A 17 10.58 18.53 0.42
N VAL A 18 11.34 19.47 -0.15
CA VAL A 18 12.39 19.16 -1.14
C VAL A 18 13.48 18.29 -0.50
N ILE A 19 13.98 18.66 0.67
CA ILE A 19 15.03 17.90 1.37
C ILE A 19 14.52 16.48 1.70
N ILE A 20 13.31 16.36 2.25
CA ILE A 20 12.70 15.06 2.57
C ILE A 20 12.45 14.25 1.29
N GLY A 21 11.98 14.87 0.22
CA GLY A 21 11.78 14.19 -1.05
C GLY A 21 13.08 13.55 -1.58
N ILE A 22 14.19 14.26 -1.51
CA ILE A 22 15.49 13.71 -1.91
C ILE A 22 15.90 12.54 -0.99
N ILE A 23 15.86 12.74 0.33
CA ILE A 23 16.28 11.71 1.30
C ILE A 23 15.43 10.46 1.14
N VAL A 24 14.10 10.61 1.12
CA VAL A 24 13.17 9.48 1.01
C VAL A 24 13.32 8.81 -0.36
N GLY A 25 13.46 9.56 -1.45
CA GLY A 25 13.69 8.99 -2.78
C GLY A 25 14.94 8.12 -2.87
N ILE A 26 16.03 8.53 -2.18
CA ILE A 26 17.26 7.71 -2.07
C ILE A 26 16.98 6.42 -1.28
N VAL A 27 16.33 6.53 -0.12
CA VAL A 27 16.04 5.37 0.74
C VAL A 27 15.08 4.41 0.04
N ASP A 28 14.05 4.94 -0.63
CA ASP A 28 13.10 4.15 -1.43
C ASP A 28 13.78 3.42 -2.60
N THR A 29 14.78 4.05 -3.22
CA THR A 29 15.57 3.39 -4.27
C THR A 29 16.34 2.20 -3.72
N ILE A 30 17.02 2.37 -2.58
CA ILE A 30 17.75 1.28 -1.92
C ILE A 30 16.77 0.17 -1.53
N PHE A 31 15.65 0.53 -0.91
CA PHE A 31 14.62 -0.42 -0.48
C PHE A 31 13.99 -1.15 -1.67
N GLY A 32 13.55 -0.40 -2.69
CA GLY A 32 12.82 -0.94 -3.83
C GLY A 32 13.69 -1.83 -4.72
N ARG A 33 14.90 -1.36 -5.09
CA ARG A 33 15.84 -2.16 -5.91
C ARG A 33 16.32 -3.41 -5.17
N GLY A 34 16.62 -3.27 -3.86
CA GLY A 34 16.97 -4.42 -3.03
C GLY A 34 15.85 -5.45 -2.99
N LEU A 35 14.60 -5.00 -2.87
CA LEU A 35 13.44 -5.90 -2.85
C LEU A 35 13.20 -6.60 -4.19
N LEU A 36 13.39 -5.90 -5.32
CA LEU A 36 13.28 -6.51 -6.65
C LEU A 36 14.35 -7.59 -6.84
N ALA A 37 15.60 -7.29 -6.54
CA ALA A 37 16.70 -8.27 -6.63
C ALA A 37 16.45 -9.51 -5.75
N ILE A 38 15.96 -9.31 -4.53
CA ILE A 38 15.55 -10.39 -3.62
C ILE A 38 14.39 -11.21 -4.21
N SER A 39 13.42 -10.55 -4.83
CA SER A 39 12.26 -11.22 -5.45
C SER A 39 12.67 -12.08 -6.65
N ASP A 40 13.58 -11.58 -7.47
CA ASP A 40 14.12 -12.32 -8.63
C ASP A 40 14.93 -13.54 -8.16
N PHE A 41 15.80 -13.35 -7.17
CA PHE A 41 16.57 -14.44 -6.56
C PHE A 41 15.64 -15.51 -5.96
N ARG A 42 14.59 -15.10 -5.23
CA ARG A 42 13.61 -16.05 -4.68
C ARG A 42 12.88 -16.79 -5.80
N THR A 43 12.46 -16.12 -6.87
CA THR A 43 11.69 -16.75 -7.95
C THR A 43 12.48 -17.89 -8.58
N THR A 44 13.79 -17.74 -8.73
CA THR A 44 14.68 -18.79 -9.23
C THR A 44 14.91 -19.90 -8.23
N ASN A 45 14.91 -19.60 -6.92
CA ASN A 45 15.30 -20.51 -5.84
C ASN A 45 14.16 -20.85 -4.87
N TYR A 46 12.89 -20.71 -5.27
CA TYR A 46 11.73 -20.81 -4.38
C TYR A 46 11.65 -22.14 -3.62
N ASN A 47 12.03 -23.26 -4.24
CA ASN A 47 12.04 -24.59 -3.62
C ASN A 47 12.93 -24.68 -2.39
N TYR A 48 14.05 -23.94 -2.39
CA TYR A 48 15.00 -23.94 -1.28
C TYR A 48 14.67 -22.87 -0.25
N LEU A 49 14.08 -21.74 -0.65
CA LEU A 49 13.89 -20.59 0.22
C LEU A 49 12.56 -20.64 1.01
N ILE A 50 11.45 -20.99 0.36
CA ILE A 50 10.13 -20.99 1.00
C ILE A 50 10.06 -21.93 2.22
N PRO A 51 10.67 -23.13 2.25
CA PRO A 51 10.67 -23.99 3.44
C PRO A 51 11.26 -23.33 4.69
N PHE A 52 12.13 -22.34 4.55
CA PHE A 52 12.73 -21.60 5.66
C PHE A 52 11.90 -20.41 6.14
N LEU A 53 10.71 -20.18 5.58
CA LEU A 53 9.80 -19.12 6.01
C LEU A 53 9.54 -19.11 7.54
N PRO A 54 9.37 -20.26 8.23
CA PRO A 54 9.20 -20.26 9.69
C PRO A 54 10.41 -19.71 10.45
N ILE A 55 11.62 -20.08 10.03
CA ILE A 55 12.87 -19.59 10.64
C ILE A 55 13.03 -18.09 10.39
N ALA A 56 12.74 -17.64 9.17
CA ALA A 56 12.74 -16.22 8.81
C ALA A 56 11.77 -15.41 9.69
N GLY A 57 10.57 -15.94 9.93
CA GLY A 57 9.60 -15.33 10.83
C GLY A 57 10.10 -15.18 12.25
N LEU A 58 10.69 -16.24 12.82
CA LEU A 58 11.30 -16.20 14.16
C LEU A 58 12.40 -15.15 14.25
N PHE A 59 13.24 -15.04 13.22
CA PHE A 59 14.29 -14.03 13.15
C PHE A 59 13.72 -12.60 13.09
N ILE A 60 12.65 -12.35 12.34
CA ILE A 60 11.97 -11.05 12.30
C ILE A 60 11.47 -10.68 13.70
N VAL A 61 10.78 -11.58 14.39
CA VAL A 61 10.27 -11.29 15.75
C VAL A 61 11.42 -11.04 16.73
N TRP A 62 12.52 -11.82 16.64
CA TRP A 62 13.70 -11.60 17.46
C TRP A 62 14.31 -10.21 17.20
N MET A 63 14.51 -9.84 15.95
CA MET A 63 15.09 -8.55 15.55
C MET A 63 14.29 -7.38 16.12
N TYR A 64 12.97 -7.38 15.96
CA TYR A 64 12.11 -6.32 16.53
C TYR A 64 12.10 -6.33 18.05
N SER A 65 12.08 -7.51 18.69
CA SER A 65 12.10 -7.63 20.14
C SER A 65 13.39 -7.10 20.76
N TYR A 66 14.51 -7.27 20.05
CA TYR A 66 15.83 -6.83 20.50
C TYR A 66 16.05 -5.33 20.28
N PHE A 67 15.78 -4.81 19.08
CA PHE A 67 16.09 -3.42 18.74
C PHE A 67 14.97 -2.43 19.08
N SER A 68 13.71 -2.76 18.85
CA SER A 68 12.58 -1.88 19.15
C SER A 68 11.24 -2.61 19.11
N LYS A 69 10.81 -3.15 20.24
CA LYS A 69 9.52 -3.84 20.37
C LYS A 69 8.33 -2.96 19.95
N VAL A 70 8.40 -1.65 20.18
CA VAL A 70 7.36 -0.69 19.81
C VAL A 70 7.19 -0.62 18.29
N SER A 71 8.28 -0.78 17.53
CA SER A 71 8.26 -0.74 16.06
C SER A 71 7.46 -1.89 15.42
N LEU A 72 7.13 -2.96 16.16
CA LEU A 72 6.19 -4.01 15.70
C LEU A 72 4.79 -3.47 15.37
N LYS A 73 4.40 -2.33 15.92
CA LYS A 73 3.13 -1.67 15.58
C LYS A 73 3.09 -1.13 14.14
N GLY A 74 4.25 -0.96 13.50
CA GLY A 74 4.37 -0.56 12.11
C GLY A 74 3.55 0.68 11.77
N MET A 75 2.67 0.55 10.78
CA MET A 75 1.82 1.64 10.28
C MET A 75 0.93 2.27 11.36
N THR A 76 0.54 1.53 12.40
CA THR A 76 -0.23 2.08 13.54
C THR A 76 0.50 3.25 14.22
N LEU A 77 1.84 3.22 14.30
CA LEU A 77 2.62 4.33 14.87
C LEU A 77 2.48 5.61 14.04
N VAL A 78 2.42 5.48 12.72
CA VAL A 78 2.22 6.60 11.80
C VAL A 78 0.84 7.23 12.01
N PHE A 79 -0.21 6.40 12.12
CA PHE A 79 -1.57 6.87 12.40
C PHE A 79 -1.68 7.51 13.79
N GLU A 80 -1.13 6.87 14.84
CA GLU A 80 -1.11 7.43 16.20
C GLU A 80 -0.44 8.82 16.22
N ALA A 81 0.68 9.00 15.50
CA ALA A 81 1.37 10.29 15.39
C ALA A 81 0.57 11.32 14.59
N GLY A 82 0.00 10.92 13.43
CA GLY A 82 -0.83 11.79 12.59
C GLY A 82 -2.13 12.24 13.25
N GLN A 83 -2.62 11.48 14.24
CA GLN A 83 -3.80 11.79 15.06
C GLN A 83 -3.45 12.49 16.38
N ASN A 84 -2.20 12.91 16.56
CA ASN A 84 -1.70 13.53 17.81
C ASN A 84 -1.87 12.66 19.08
N LYS A 85 -1.97 11.33 18.92
CA LYS A 85 -2.03 10.36 20.03
C LYS A 85 -0.66 9.90 20.49
N ARG A 86 0.36 10.26 19.74
CA ARG A 86 1.76 9.91 19.98
C ARG A 86 2.67 11.05 19.53
N ASP A 87 3.67 11.35 20.35
CA ASP A 87 4.61 12.44 20.07
C ASP A 87 5.74 12.05 19.11
N SER A 88 6.14 10.79 19.04
CA SER A 88 7.28 10.38 18.23
C SER A 88 7.17 8.97 17.68
N ILE A 89 7.70 8.77 16.48
CA ILE A 89 7.90 7.46 15.86
C ILE A 89 9.37 7.09 16.06
N PRO A 90 9.68 5.87 16.58
CA PRO A 90 11.06 5.43 16.74
C PRO A 90 11.79 5.36 15.40
N MET A 91 12.97 5.99 15.28
CA MET A 91 13.80 5.93 14.06
C MET A 91 14.24 4.51 13.71
N ALA A 92 14.33 3.62 14.70
CA ALA A 92 14.60 2.19 14.49
C ALA A 92 13.55 1.51 13.58
N LEU A 93 12.35 2.10 13.44
CA LEU A 93 11.32 1.57 12.53
C LEU A 93 11.84 1.49 11.08
N VAL A 94 12.61 2.47 10.62
CA VAL A 94 13.10 2.54 9.24
C VAL A 94 13.94 1.31 8.86
N PRO A 95 15.10 1.02 9.48
CA PRO A 95 15.87 -0.17 9.14
C PRO A 95 15.14 -1.47 9.46
N LEU A 96 14.36 -1.52 10.52
CA LEU A 96 13.64 -2.74 10.92
C LEU A 96 12.56 -3.13 9.91
N VAL A 97 11.78 -2.17 9.41
CA VAL A 97 10.73 -2.46 8.43
C VAL A 97 11.31 -2.81 7.07
N MET A 98 12.43 -2.18 6.66
CA MET A 98 13.14 -2.53 5.43
C MET A 98 13.66 -3.96 5.46
N ILE A 99 14.48 -4.28 6.47
CA ILE A 99 15.10 -5.61 6.62
C ILE A 99 14.02 -6.68 6.83
N GLY A 100 13.04 -6.43 7.68
CA GLY A 100 11.93 -7.36 7.92
C GLY A 100 11.13 -7.67 6.65
N THR A 101 10.91 -6.66 5.81
CA THR A 101 10.22 -6.83 4.53
C THR A 101 11.08 -7.61 3.52
N TRP A 102 12.37 -7.30 3.43
CA TRP A 102 13.30 -8.07 2.58
C TRP A 102 13.33 -9.55 2.98
N ILE A 103 13.40 -9.85 4.28
CA ILE A 103 13.37 -11.23 4.79
C ILE A 103 12.04 -11.91 4.46
N THR A 104 10.89 -11.23 4.67
CA THR A 104 9.58 -11.75 4.31
C THR A 104 9.53 -12.17 2.83
N HIS A 105 10.02 -11.30 1.94
CA HIS A 105 9.99 -11.55 0.50
C HIS A 105 10.99 -12.60 0.05
N LEU A 106 12.20 -12.63 0.65
CA LEU A 106 13.22 -13.64 0.36
C LEU A 106 12.70 -15.05 0.62
N PHE A 107 11.99 -15.23 1.72
CA PHE A 107 11.47 -16.54 2.12
C PHE A 107 10.01 -16.79 1.69
N GLY A 108 9.50 -15.97 0.76
CA GLY A 108 8.24 -16.25 0.05
C GLY A 108 6.96 -15.78 0.72
N GLY A 109 7.03 -15.03 1.82
CA GLY A 109 5.84 -14.44 2.43
C GLY A 109 5.08 -13.56 1.44
N SER A 110 3.76 -13.68 1.38
CA SER A 110 2.89 -12.90 0.49
C SER A 110 2.60 -11.53 1.09
N ALA A 111 3.27 -10.48 0.61
CA ALA A 111 3.16 -9.12 1.13
C ALA A 111 3.54 -8.08 0.06
N GLY A 112 3.18 -6.82 0.31
CA GLY A 112 3.52 -5.67 -0.51
C GLY A 112 4.69 -4.85 0.04
N ARG A 113 4.93 -3.68 -0.55
CA ARG A 113 6.07 -2.80 -0.24
C ARG A 113 5.69 -1.33 -0.01
N GLU A 114 4.60 -0.84 -0.58
CA GLU A 114 4.22 0.59 -0.57
C GLU A 114 3.90 1.09 0.85
N GLY A 115 3.17 0.30 1.64
CA GLY A 115 2.91 0.63 3.04
C GLY A 115 4.19 0.75 3.88
N VAL A 116 5.26 0.04 3.49
CA VAL A 116 6.59 0.15 4.09
C VAL A 116 7.26 1.47 3.73
N ALA A 117 7.24 1.87 2.47
CA ALA A 117 7.77 3.15 2.01
C ALA A 117 7.05 4.33 2.69
N VAL A 118 5.71 4.24 2.85
CA VAL A 118 4.93 5.22 3.61
C VAL A 118 5.42 5.33 5.05
N GLN A 119 5.71 4.20 5.72
CA GLN A 119 6.27 4.21 7.08
C GLN A 119 7.66 4.85 7.14
N ILE A 120 8.52 4.54 6.18
CA ILE A 120 9.88 5.11 6.05
C ILE A 120 9.79 6.63 5.90
N GLY A 121 9.05 7.10 4.91
CA GLY A 121 8.89 8.52 4.62
C GLY A 121 8.26 9.29 5.79
N ALA A 122 7.18 8.77 6.37
CA ALA A 122 6.53 9.34 7.54
C ALA A 122 7.48 9.47 8.72
N THR A 123 8.27 8.43 9.03
CA THR A 123 9.19 8.42 10.17
C THR A 123 10.30 9.45 10.01
N LEU A 124 10.94 9.49 8.84
CA LEU A 124 12.03 10.43 8.54
C LEU A 124 11.54 11.87 8.58
N SER A 125 10.42 12.16 7.93
CA SER A 125 9.87 13.49 7.82
C SER A 125 9.33 14.01 9.17
N HIS A 126 8.61 13.17 9.91
CA HIS A 126 8.12 13.52 11.24
C HIS A 126 9.28 13.83 12.22
N TYR A 127 10.34 13.04 12.18
CA TYR A 127 11.55 13.30 12.99
C TYR A 127 12.19 14.65 12.63
N MET A 128 12.32 14.98 11.33
CA MET A 128 12.84 16.27 10.89
C MET A 128 11.95 17.43 11.33
N GLY A 129 10.62 17.31 11.17
CA GLY A 129 9.66 18.32 11.58
C GLY A 129 9.70 18.61 13.07
N ARG A 130 9.83 17.57 13.90
CA ARG A 130 9.99 17.72 15.36
C ARG A 130 11.30 18.41 15.75
N LYS A 131 12.42 18.02 15.12
CA LYS A 131 13.71 18.68 15.36
C LYS A 131 13.69 20.16 15.02
N LEU A 132 12.99 20.53 13.95
CA LEU A 132 12.85 21.90 13.50
C LEU A 132 11.66 22.64 14.15
N LYS A 133 11.01 22.01 15.14
CA LYS A 133 9.89 22.56 15.92
C LYS A 133 8.81 23.15 15.02
N THR A 134 8.36 22.36 14.05
CA THR A 134 7.21 22.74 13.22
C THR A 134 5.93 22.79 14.08
N PRO A 135 5.00 23.71 13.80
CA PRO A 135 3.67 23.71 14.41
C PRO A 135 2.95 22.35 14.24
N ASP A 136 1.80 22.19 14.89
CA ASP A 136 0.91 21.03 14.74
C ASP A 136 1.54 19.67 15.07
N ASN A 137 2.51 19.65 15.99
CA ASN A 137 3.25 18.46 16.38
C ASN A 137 3.82 17.67 15.19
N SER A 138 4.25 18.38 14.14
CA SER A 138 4.82 17.83 12.90
C SER A 138 3.85 16.99 12.04
N ARG A 139 2.55 17.16 12.18
CA ARG A 139 1.53 16.45 11.40
C ARG A 139 1.65 16.72 9.88
N ILE A 140 1.81 17.99 9.49
CA ILE A 140 2.02 18.36 8.07
C ILE A 140 3.27 17.65 7.53
N MET A 141 4.37 17.65 8.29
CA MET A 141 5.59 16.96 7.86
C MET A 141 5.42 15.44 7.80
N LEU A 142 4.64 14.84 8.71
CA LEU A 142 4.33 13.42 8.66
C LEU A 142 3.60 13.06 7.36
N ILE A 143 2.55 13.81 7.01
CA ILE A 143 1.80 13.63 5.74
C ILE A 143 2.72 13.84 4.53
N THR A 144 3.58 14.88 4.58
CA THR A 144 4.60 15.16 3.56
C THR A 144 5.51 13.95 3.34
N GLY A 145 5.98 13.32 4.42
CA GLY A 145 6.81 12.13 4.36
C GLY A 145 6.07 10.89 3.84
N MET A 146 4.79 10.71 4.22
CA MET A 146 3.95 9.64 3.68
C MET A 146 3.82 9.76 2.16
N ALA A 147 3.57 10.98 1.65
CA ALA A 147 3.49 11.27 0.23
C ALA A 147 4.83 11.02 -0.48
N ALA A 148 5.95 11.44 0.13
CA ALA A 148 7.29 11.18 -0.41
C ALA A 148 7.58 9.67 -0.51
N GLY A 149 7.28 8.88 0.52
CA GLY A 149 7.52 7.44 0.53
C GLY A 149 6.70 6.70 -0.52
N PHE A 150 5.40 6.96 -0.60
CA PHE A 150 4.59 6.34 -1.63
C PHE A 150 5.00 6.80 -3.04
N GLY A 151 5.18 8.12 -3.23
CA GLY A 151 5.55 8.71 -4.52
C GLY A 151 6.95 8.28 -4.98
N GLY A 152 7.91 8.20 -4.06
CA GLY A 152 9.27 7.77 -4.36
C GLY A 152 9.37 6.30 -4.75
N LEU A 153 8.67 5.41 -4.05
CA LEU A 153 8.73 3.98 -4.36
C LEU A 153 7.91 3.60 -5.60
N PHE A 154 6.72 4.20 -5.77
CA PHE A 154 5.76 3.79 -6.81
C PHE A 154 5.74 4.71 -8.02
N GLN A 155 6.33 5.88 -7.91
CA GLN A 155 6.42 6.92 -8.96
C GLN A 155 5.06 7.39 -9.49
N THR A 156 4.09 7.49 -8.57
CA THR A 156 2.77 8.08 -8.79
C THR A 156 2.55 9.23 -7.81
N PRO A 157 3.18 10.41 -8.04
CA PRO A 157 3.21 11.49 -7.06
C PRO A 157 1.84 12.10 -6.77
N LEU A 158 0.89 12.14 -7.72
CA LEU A 158 -0.46 12.64 -7.45
C LEU A 158 -1.23 11.66 -6.56
N ALA A 159 -1.26 10.37 -6.92
CA ALA A 159 -1.90 9.35 -6.09
C ALA A 159 -1.32 9.32 -4.68
N ALA A 160 0.01 9.43 -4.55
CA ALA A 160 0.71 9.47 -3.27
C ALA A 160 0.32 10.68 -2.42
N THR A 161 0.20 11.85 -3.04
CA THR A 161 -0.23 13.08 -2.37
C THR A 161 -1.63 12.94 -1.79
N PHE A 162 -2.60 12.53 -2.62
CA PHE A 162 -3.98 12.36 -2.16
C PHE A 162 -4.10 11.24 -1.13
N PHE A 163 -3.38 10.11 -1.31
CA PHE A 163 -3.34 9.04 -0.32
C PHE A 163 -2.90 9.53 1.06
N ALA A 164 -1.79 10.25 1.12
CA ALA A 164 -1.25 10.75 2.39
C ALA A 164 -2.19 11.75 3.09
N MET A 165 -2.93 12.56 2.30
CA MET A 165 -3.85 13.57 2.82
C MET A 165 -5.18 12.98 3.32
N GLU A 166 -5.64 11.84 2.77
CA GLU A 166 -6.96 11.28 3.10
C GLU A 166 -6.91 10.03 3.99
N VAL A 167 -5.77 9.29 4.04
CA VAL A 167 -5.75 7.98 4.67
C VAL A 167 -5.76 8.00 6.19
N ILE A 168 -5.27 9.06 6.84
CA ILE A 168 -5.19 9.13 8.31
C ILE A 168 -6.58 9.21 8.96
N VAL A 169 -7.48 9.98 8.34
CA VAL A 169 -8.87 10.14 8.78
C VAL A 169 -9.78 9.96 7.57
N ALA A 170 -10.50 8.86 7.52
CA ALA A 170 -11.44 8.58 6.44
C ALA A 170 -12.55 9.65 6.36
N GLY A 171 -12.84 10.11 5.16
CA GLY A 171 -13.80 11.18 4.91
C GLY A 171 -13.28 12.60 5.18
N TYR A 172 -11.98 12.75 5.49
CA TYR A 172 -11.34 14.05 5.66
C TYR A 172 -10.06 14.14 4.84
N MET A 173 -9.86 15.27 4.18
CA MET A 173 -8.65 15.57 3.41
C MET A 173 -7.89 16.75 4.02
N ASP A 174 -6.64 16.54 4.39
CA ASP A 174 -5.82 17.56 5.04
C ASP A 174 -5.15 18.50 4.01
N TYR A 175 -5.91 19.49 3.56
CA TYR A 175 -5.45 20.47 2.55
C TYR A 175 -4.27 21.33 3.02
N GLN A 176 -4.01 21.44 4.32
CA GLN A 176 -2.85 22.19 4.81
C GLN A 176 -1.53 21.53 4.41
N ALA A 177 -1.55 20.20 4.23
CA ALA A 177 -0.40 19.45 3.79
C ALA A 177 -0.23 19.38 2.26
N LEU A 178 -1.20 19.86 1.46
CA LEU A 178 -1.20 19.68 0.01
C LEU A 178 0.10 20.12 -0.65
N LEU A 179 0.51 21.36 -0.42
CA LEU A 179 1.68 21.93 -1.12
C LEU A 179 3.01 21.23 -0.71
N PRO A 180 3.32 21.01 0.58
CA PRO A 180 4.51 20.26 0.92
C PRO A 180 4.42 18.77 0.54
N ALA A 181 3.26 18.14 0.61
CA ALA A 181 3.08 16.74 0.22
C ALA A 181 3.33 16.51 -1.28
N ILE A 182 2.71 17.34 -2.14
CA ILE A 182 2.90 17.24 -3.59
C ILE A 182 4.36 17.53 -3.97
N THR A 183 4.98 18.54 -3.36
CA THR A 183 6.39 18.86 -3.59
C THR A 183 7.29 17.68 -3.24
N ALA A 184 7.11 17.08 -2.06
CA ALA A 184 7.93 15.97 -1.61
C ALA A 184 7.70 14.70 -2.45
N ALA A 185 6.46 14.42 -2.84
CA ALA A 185 6.12 13.27 -3.68
C ALA A 185 6.77 13.36 -5.07
N PHE A 186 6.70 14.54 -5.73
CA PHE A 186 7.35 14.75 -7.03
C PHE A 186 8.88 14.69 -6.92
N VAL A 187 9.47 15.33 -5.91
CA VAL A 187 10.93 15.28 -5.69
C VAL A 187 11.40 13.87 -5.40
N ALA A 188 10.68 13.11 -4.56
CA ALA A 188 11.03 11.73 -4.24
C ALA A 188 10.90 10.82 -5.48
N SER A 189 9.82 10.97 -6.26
CA SER A 189 9.61 10.26 -7.52
C SER A 189 10.72 10.55 -8.54
N PHE A 190 11.07 11.82 -8.73
CA PHE A 190 12.17 12.22 -9.61
C PHE A 190 13.52 11.65 -9.13
N THR A 191 13.79 11.74 -7.84
CA THR A 191 15.04 11.23 -7.24
C THR A 191 15.16 9.72 -7.43
N SER A 192 14.13 8.96 -7.10
CA SER A 192 14.15 7.50 -7.23
C SER A 192 14.25 7.05 -8.68
N HIS A 193 13.56 7.74 -9.61
CA HIS A 193 13.65 7.49 -11.04
C HIS A 193 15.07 7.73 -11.56
N SER A 194 15.67 8.87 -11.19
CA SER A 194 17.05 9.21 -11.57
C SER A 194 18.08 8.21 -11.03
N LEU A 195 17.77 7.50 -9.94
CA LEU A 195 18.59 6.44 -9.36
C LEU A 195 18.25 5.04 -9.89
N GLY A 196 17.43 4.95 -10.95
CA GLY A 196 17.13 3.72 -11.68
C GLY A 196 16.06 2.85 -11.05
N LEU A 197 15.12 3.42 -10.31
CA LEU A 197 13.88 2.74 -9.97
C LEU A 197 12.88 2.95 -11.11
N GLU A 198 12.30 1.88 -11.63
CA GLU A 198 11.39 1.95 -12.77
C GLU A 198 9.94 2.16 -12.33
N LYS A 199 9.20 2.96 -13.11
CA LYS A 199 7.76 3.18 -12.94
C LYS A 199 6.99 2.03 -13.61
N PHE A 200 6.02 1.46 -12.89
CA PHE A 200 5.00 0.63 -13.52
C PHE A 200 3.95 1.52 -14.18
N ALA A 201 3.81 1.42 -15.49
CA ALA A 201 2.78 2.11 -16.26
C ALA A 201 2.33 1.21 -17.43
N VAL A 202 1.05 1.26 -17.77
CA VAL A 202 0.45 0.52 -18.88
C VAL A 202 -0.48 1.47 -19.62
N GLU A 203 -0.23 1.68 -20.90
CA GLU A 203 -1.13 2.45 -21.74
C GLU A 203 -2.30 1.59 -22.19
N LEU A 204 -3.52 2.04 -21.88
CA LEU A 204 -4.75 1.43 -22.33
C LEU A 204 -5.14 2.03 -23.69
N ASN A 205 -5.09 1.22 -24.74
CA ASN A 205 -5.48 1.64 -26.09
C ASN A 205 -7.01 1.74 -26.26
N GLU A 206 -7.77 1.07 -25.40
CA GLU A 206 -9.22 1.03 -25.43
C GLU A 206 -9.83 2.10 -24.55
N THR A 207 -10.91 2.71 -25.03
CA THR A 207 -11.68 3.71 -24.30
C THR A 207 -13.09 3.22 -24.02
N ILE A 208 -13.60 3.51 -22.83
CA ILE A 208 -14.97 3.19 -22.42
C ILE A 208 -15.93 4.25 -22.95
N ASN A 209 -16.93 3.82 -23.71
CA ASN A 209 -18.03 4.71 -24.08
C ASN A 209 -19.07 4.80 -22.95
N MET A 210 -18.93 5.82 -22.12
CA MET A 210 -19.83 6.07 -21.00
C MET A 210 -21.22 6.62 -21.42
N SER A 211 -21.47 6.80 -22.73
CA SER A 211 -22.81 7.15 -23.25
C SER A 211 -23.67 5.92 -23.55
N ASP A 212 -23.10 4.74 -23.55
CA ASP A 212 -23.83 3.47 -23.76
C ASP A 212 -24.35 2.94 -22.40
N ALA A 213 -25.66 2.79 -22.29
CA ALA A 213 -26.32 2.33 -21.06
C ALA A 213 -25.84 0.93 -20.61
N LYS A 214 -25.57 0.02 -21.55
CA LYS A 214 -25.04 -1.32 -21.24
C LYS A 214 -23.67 -1.21 -20.59
N THR A 215 -22.81 -0.40 -21.14
CA THR A 215 -21.46 -0.15 -20.62
C THR A 215 -21.50 0.47 -19.21
N VAL A 216 -22.38 1.44 -19.00
CA VAL A 216 -22.56 2.05 -17.66
C VAL A 216 -23.02 1.01 -16.62
N ILE A 217 -23.96 0.14 -16.96
CA ILE A 217 -24.41 -0.95 -16.08
C ILE A 217 -23.23 -1.89 -15.73
N ILE A 218 -22.41 -2.25 -16.71
CA ILE A 218 -21.22 -3.09 -16.47
C ILE A 218 -20.24 -2.41 -15.53
N ILE A 219 -19.99 -1.12 -15.73
CA ILE A 219 -19.09 -0.32 -14.87
C ILE A 219 -19.61 -0.25 -13.42
N ILE A 220 -20.92 -0.14 -13.23
CA ILE A 220 -21.54 -0.21 -11.91
C ILE A 220 -21.33 -1.59 -11.27
N ILE A 221 -21.56 -2.67 -12.00
CA ILE A 221 -21.34 -4.05 -11.51
C ILE A 221 -19.88 -4.25 -11.11
N LEU A 222 -18.92 -3.79 -11.92
CA LEU A 222 -17.50 -3.84 -11.61
C LEU A 222 -17.16 -3.08 -10.34
N GLY A 223 -17.67 -1.84 -10.18
CA GLY A 223 -17.46 -1.04 -8.98
C GLY A 223 -17.96 -1.72 -7.70
N LEU A 224 -19.15 -2.34 -7.76
CA LEU A 224 -19.70 -3.11 -6.64
C LEU A 224 -18.83 -4.35 -6.34
N ALA A 225 -18.42 -5.11 -7.35
CA ALA A 225 -17.61 -6.32 -7.20
C ALA A 225 -16.22 -6.02 -6.61
N PHE A 226 -15.53 -4.99 -7.12
CA PHE A 226 -14.25 -4.56 -6.61
C PHE A 226 -14.35 -3.99 -5.20
N GLY A 227 -15.43 -3.25 -4.91
CA GLY A 227 -15.73 -2.77 -3.56
C GLY A 227 -15.88 -3.91 -2.56
N ILE A 228 -16.60 -4.97 -2.93
CA ILE A 228 -16.75 -6.18 -2.11
C ILE A 228 -15.39 -6.87 -1.94
N GLY A 229 -14.59 -6.99 -2.99
CA GLY A 229 -13.24 -7.59 -2.93
C GLY A 229 -12.33 -6.89 -1.91
N GLY A 230 -12.25 -5.54 -1.97
CA GLY A 230 -11.47 -4.74 -1.02
C GLY A 230 -12.02 -4.82 0.42
N ARG A 231 -13.36 -4.81 0.58
CA ARG A 231 -14.02 -4.99 1.87
C ARG A 231 -13.73 -6.36 2.50
N ILE A 232 -13.75 -7.43 1.71
CA ILE A 232 -13.42 -8.78 2.18
C ILE A 232 -11.96 -8.83 2.66
N PHE A 233 -11.04 -8.26 1.88
CA PHE A 233 -9.63 -8.21 2.27
C PHE A 233 -9.44 -7.47 3.60
N SER A 234 -9.96 -6.25 3.73
CA SER A 234 -9.81 -5.43 4.95
C SER A 234 -10.48 -6.11 6.16
N TYR A 235 -11.66 -6.70 5.98
CA TYR A 235 -12.35 -7.44 7.03
C TYR A 235 -11.57 -8.65 7.51
N LEU A 236 -11.15 -9.52 6.59
CA LEU A 236 -10.40 -10.74 6.93
C LEU A 236 -9.05 -10.42 7.56
N LEU A 237 -8.34 -9.38 7.06
CA LEU A 237 -7.06 -8.97 7.64
C LEU A 237 -7.20 -8.53 9.10
N GLN A 238 -8.19 -7.70 9.40
CA GLN A 238 -8.44 -7.24 10.78
C GLN A 238 -8.92 -8.38 11.68
N LEU A 239 -9.84 -9.21 11.18
CA LEU A 239 -10.38 -10.36 11.90
C LEU A 239 -9.26 -11.35 12.25
N LEU A 240 -8.44 -11.73 11.27
CA LEU A 240 -7.36 -12.71 11.50
C LEU A 240 -6.24 -12.12 12.36
N LYS A 241 -5.86 -10.83 12.18
CA LYS A 241 -4.92 -10.16 13.10
C LYS A 241 -5.41 -10.24 14.55
N LYS A 242 -6.70 -9.99 14.79
CA LYS A 242 -7.32 -10.09 16.12
C LYS A 242 -7.31 -11.52 16.66
N ILE A 243 -7.83 -12.48 15.89
CA ILE A 243 -7.89 -13.89 16.28
C ILE A 243 -6.49 -14.43 16.58
N MET A 244 -5.52 -14.16 15.72
CA MET A 244 -4.14 -14.63 15.92
C MET A 244 -3.49 -14.01 17.15
N ALA A 245 -3.76 -12.73 17.45
CA ALA A 245 -3.24 -12.07 18.65
C ALA A 245 -3.89 -12.61 19.94
N GLU A 246 -5.18 -12.91 19.92
CA GLU A 246 -5.93 -13.44 21.08
C GLU A 246 -5.66 -14.93 21.33
N LYS A 247 -5.62 -15.75 20.27
CA LYS A 247 -5.46 -17.21 20.40
C LYS A 247 -4.00 -17.63 20.60
N ILE A 248 -3.05 -16.91 19.99
CA ILE A 248 -1.62 -17.21 20.06
C ILE A 248 -0.88 -15.93 20.49
N VAL A 249 -0.93 -15.65 21.80
CA VAL A 249 -0.37 -14.40 22.39
C VAL A 249 1.13 -14.29 22.17
N ASN A 250 1.88 -15.39 22.25
CA ASN A 250 3.31 -15.39 22.04
C ASN A 250 3.63 -15.20 20.53
N PRO A 251 4.27 -14.08 20.12
CA PRO A 251 4.54 -13.80 18.73
C PRO A 251 5.51 -14.80 18.07
N TYR A 252 6.42 -15.41 18.83
CA TYR A 252 7.32 -16.44 18.32
C TYR A 252 6.56 -17.70 17.97
N VAL A 253 5.66 -18.16 18.84
CA VAL A 253 4.82 -19.33 18.59
C VAL A 253 3.88 -19.06 17.42
N ARG A 254 3.27 -17.88 17.38
CA ARG A 254 2.34 -17.48 16.33
C ARG A 254 3.01 -17.51 14.94
N ILE A 255 4.14 -16.84 14.79
CA ILE A 255 4.81 -16.75 13.48
C ILE A 255 5.47 -18.08 13.13
N GLY A 256 6.15 -18.76 14.07
CA GLY A 256 6.85 -20.01 13.82
C GLY A 256 5.90 -21.16 13.46
N LEU A 257 4.81 -21.33 14.24
CA LEU A 257 3.91 -22.47 14.03
C LEU A 257 3.01 -22.30 12.81
N VAL A 258 2.39 -21.12 12.64
CA VAL A 258 1.42 -20.88 11.56
C VAL A 258 2.10 -20.70 10.21
N SER A 259 3.37 -20.31 10.17
CA SER A 259 4.12 -20.20 8.90
C SER A 259 4.53 -21.58 8.33
N ILE A 260 4.50 -22.66 9.10
CA ILE A 260 4.76 -24.01 8.57
C ILE A 260 3.71 -24.39 7.49
N PRO A 261 2.41 -24.47 7.81
CA PRO A 261 1.40 -24.76 6.80
C PRO A 261 1.35 -23.68 5.70
N LEU A 262 1.60 -22.41 6.04
CA LEU A 262 1.68 -21.33 5.05
C LEU A 262 2.79 -21.59 4.02
N ALA A 263 3.99 -21.97 4.47
CA ALA A 263 5.12 -22.29 3.59
C ALA A 263 4.80 -23.48 2.67
N ILE A 264 4.18 -24.55 3.22
CA ILE A 264 3.76 -25.72 2.45
C ILE A 264 2.76 -25.29 1.35
N ILE A 265 1.74 -24.52 1.70
CA ILE A 265 0.74 -24.06 0.74
C ILE A 265 1.38 -23.19 -0.34
N LEU A 266 2.24 -22.21 0.03
CA LEU A 266 2.92 -21.36 -0.92
C LEU A 266 3.84 -22.14 -1.87
N LEU A 267 4.48 -23.19 -1.39
CA LEU A 267 5.35 -24.05 -2.19
C LEU A 267 4.56 -24.93 -3.18
N LEU A 268 3.47 -25.54 -2.71
CA LEU A 268 2.66 -26.45 -3.52
C LEU A 268 1.78 -25.75 -4.55
N LEU A 269 1.34 -24.50 -4.28
CA LEU A 269 0.49 -23.76 -5.21
C LEU A 269 1.31 -23.14 -6.33
N TRP A 270 1.32 -23.81 -7.49
CA TRP A 270 1.92 -23.36 -8.74
C TRP A 270 3.31 -22.72 -8.58
N HIS A 271 4.23 -23.47 -7.96
CA HIS A 271 5.65 -23.07 -7.86
C HIS A 271 5.87 -21.70 -7.20
N GLY A 272 5.15 -21.41 -6.12
CA GLY A 272 5.27 -20.14 -5.41
C GLY A 272 4.61 -18.95 -6.10
N ARG A 273 3.65 -19.16 -7.00
CA ARG A 273 2.92 -18.13 -7.77
C ARG A 273 2.37 -16.99 -6.91
N TYR A 274 1.95 -17.28 -5.69
CA TYR A 274 1.35 -16.30 -4.78
C TYR A 274 2.33 -15.71 -3.76
N SER A 275 3.60 -16.09 -3.83
CA SER A 275 4.66 -15.55 -2.95
C SER A 275 5.02 -14.11 -3.32
N GLY A 276 5.47 -13.34 -2.33
CA GLY A 276 5.97 -11.98 -2.48
C GLY A 276 4.92 -10.98 -2.93
N LEU A 277 5.31 -10.02 -3.76
CA LEU A 277 4.51 -8.86 -4.16
C LEU A 277 3.23 -9.21 -4.93
N GLY A 278 3.27 -10.21 -5.80
CA GLY A 278 2.21 -10.49 -6.78
C GLY A 278 2.37 -9.73 -8.11
N THR A 279 3.55 -9.16 -8.36
CA THR A 279 3.86 -8.47 -9.62
C THR A 279 3.76 -9.39 -10.84
N ASN A 280 4.02 -10.70 -10.66
CA ASN A 280 3.79 -11.71 -11.68
C ASN A 280 2.32 -11.78 -12.12
N LEU A 281 1.36 -11.67 -11.19
CA LEU A 281 -0.07 -11.63 -11.51
C LEU A 281 -0.43 -10.33 -12.23
N ILE A 282 0.16 -9.20 -11.81
CA ILE A 282 -0.01 -7.91 -12.48
C ILE A 282 0.54 -7.99 -13.90
N SER A 283 1.76 -8.49 -14.08
CA SER A 283 2.37 -8.65 -15.40
C SER A 283 1.58 -9.60 -16.30
N ASN A 284 1.00 -10.67 -15.76
CA ASN A 284 0.13 -11.57 -16.52
C ASN A 284 -1.18 -10.89 -16.93
N ALA A 285 -1.77 -10.08 -16.05
CA ALA A 285 -3.03 -9.40 -16.33
C ALA A 285 -2.92 -8.32 -17.42
N PHE A 286 -1.76 -7.66 -17.53
CA PHE A 286 -1.52 -6.59 -18.52
C PHE A 286 -0.64 -7.04 -19.69
N GLY A 287 -0.12 -8.26 -19.65
CA GLY A 287 0.62 -8.92 -20.72
C GLY A 287 -0.19 -10.05 -21.35
N ASN A 288 0.51 -10.99 -21.95
CA ASN A 288 -0.09 -12.17 -22.55
C ASN A 288 -0.02 -13.39 -21.62
N GLY A 289 0.07 -13.18 -20.30
CA GLY A 289 0.16 -14.26 -19.32
C GLY A 289 -1.21 -14.77 -18.89
N GLU A 290 -1.23 -15.98 -18.34
CA GLU A 290 -2.46 -16.62 -17.90
C GLU A 290 -2.85 -16.18 -16.48
N ILE A 291 -4.13 -15.83 -16.28
CA ILE A 291 -4.78 -15.57 -15.00
C ILE A 291 -5.80 -16.65 -14.73
N PHE A 292 -5.62 -17.40 -13.66
CA PHE A 292 -6.57 -18.43 -13.23
C PHE A 292 -7.76 -17.81 -12.47
N PRO A 293 -8.96 -18.39 -12.56
CA PRO A 293 -10.15 -17.87 -11.88
C PRO A 293 -9.99 -17.70 -10.37
N VAL A 294 -9.07 -18.45 -9.74
CA VAL A 294 -8.83 -18.46 -8.29
C VAL A 294 -7.66 -17.56 -7.86
N ASP A 295 -6.90 -16.97 -8.80
CA ASP A 295 -5.69 -16.19 -8.49
C ASP A 295 -5.95 -15.04 -7.52
N TRP A 296 -7.00 -14.27 -7.76
CA TRP A 296 -7.37 -13.15 -6.90
C TRP A 296 -7.69 -13.59 -5.46
N LEU A 297 -8.41 -14.72 -5.31
CA LEU A 297 -8.83 -15.24 -4.01
C LEU A 297 -7.64 -15.84 -3.24
N LEU A 298 -6.82 -16.65 -3.90
CA LEU A 298 -5.63 -17.24 -3.28
C LEU A 298 -4.61 -16.17 -2.88
N LYS A 299 -4.39 -15.17 -3.74
CA LYS A 299 -3.53 -14.02 -3.39
C LYS A 299 -4.07 -13.28 -2.19
N LEU A 300 -5.38 -13.03 -2.12
CA LEU A 300 -6.04 -12.39 -0.98
C LEU A 300 -5.81 -13.18 0.30
N LEU A 301 -6.16 -14.47 0.31
CA LEU A 301 -6.10 -15.31 1.52
C LEU A 301 -4.66 -15.47 2.04
N LEU A 302 -3.70 -15.73 1.14
CA LEU A 302 -2.31 -15.94 1.52
C LEU A 302 -1.63 -14.65 1.99
N THR A 303 -2.00 -13.49 1.42
CA THR A 303 -1.52 -12.19 1.92
C THR A 303 -2.09 -11.89 3.30
N VAL A 304 -3.39 -12.05 3.48
CA VAL A 304 -4.06 -11.84 4.77
C VAL A 304 -3.46 -12.75 5.84
N LEU A 305 -3.22 -14.02 5.53
CA LEU A 305 -2.60 -14.96 6.48
C LEU A 305 -1.16 -14.55 6.82
N THR A 306 -0.32 -14.25 5.82
CA THR A 306 1.06 -13.82 6.01
C THR A 306 1.17 -12.62 6.95
N LEU A 307 0.37 -11.57 6.70
CA LEU A 307 0.42 -10.34 7.49
C LEU A 307 -0.20 -10.50 8.88
N SER A 308 -1.21 -11.38 9.02
CA SER A 308 -1.91 -11.58 10.30
C SER A 308 -1.07 -12.32 11.34
N ILE A 309 -0.11 -13.13 10.91
CA ILE A 309 0.76 -13.86 11.84
C ILE A 309 1.99 -13.08 12.26
N GLY A 310 2.28 -11.93 11.61
CA GLY A 310 3.31 -10.98 12.04
C GLY A 310 4.47 -10.78 11.09
N PHE A 311 4.44 -11.31 9.87
CA PHE A 311 5.42 -10.97 8.84
C PHE A 311 5.33 -9.49 8.48
N GLN A 312 6.48 -8.91 8.13
CA GLN A 312 6.58 -7.51 7.75
C GLN A 312 6.39 -7.34 6.24
N GLY A 313 5.71 -6.25 5.86
CA GLY A 313 5.40 -5.91 4.48
C GLY A 313 4.17 -5.02 4.40
N GLY A 314 3.86 -4.54 3.20
CA GLY A 314 2.67 -3.75 2.91
C GLY A 314 1.51 -4.62 2.40
N GLU A 315 0.34 -4.02 2.29
CA GLU A 315 -0.87 -4.62 1.74
C GLU A 315 -1.15 -4.20 0.28
N VAL A 316 -0.55 -3.10 -0.17
CA VAL A 316 -0.99 -2.35 -1.37
C VAL A 316 -0.70 -3.09 -2.68
N THR A 317 0.54 -3.53 -2.96
CA THR A 317 0.83 -4.30 -4.19
C THR A 317 -0.01 -5.59 -4.30
N PRO A 318 -0.20 -6.38 -3.23
CA PRO A 318 -1.17 -7.48 -3.25
C PRO A 318 -2.59 -7.06 -3.63
N LEU A 319 -3.09 -5.91 -3.13
CA LEU A 319 -4.41 -5.41 -3.52
C LEU A 319 -4.48 -5.06 -5.00
N PHE A 320 -3.41 -4.51 -5.57
CA PHE A 320 -3.30 -4.28 -7.01
C PHE A 320 -3.40 -5.59 -7.79
N SER A 321 -2.67 -6.61 -7.39
CA SER A 321 -2.70 -7.91 -8.07
C SER A 321 -4.03 -8.63 -7.92
N ILE A 322 -4.68 -8.53 -6.76
CA ILE A 322 -6.03 -9.05 -6.50
C ILE A 322 -7.03 -8.35 -7.41
N GLY A 323 -6.99 -7.02 -7.47
CA GLY A 323 -7.88 -6.22 -8.29
C GLY A 323 -7.72 -6.47 -9.79
N ALA A 324 -6.47 -6.53 -10.26
CA ALA A 324 -6.17 -6.82 -11.65
C ALA A 324 -6.63 -8.23 -12.06
N SER A 325 -6.32 -9.25 -11.24
CA SER A 325 -6.73 -10.64 -11.51
C SER A 325 -8.26 -10.79 -11.52
N LEU A 326 -8.95 -10.19 -10.54
CA LEU A 326 -10.42 -10.18 -10.48
C LEU A 326 -11.00 -9.46 -11.71
N GLY A 327 -10.38 -8.36 -12.12
CA GLY A 327 -10.80 -7.60 -13.30
C GLY A 327 -10.71 -8.40 -14.61
N ILE A 328 -9.62 -9.16 -14.81
CA ILE A 328 -9.49 -10.08 -15.97
C ILE A 328 -10.67 -11.05 -16.03
N ILE A 329 -10.98 -11.69 -14.91
CA ILE A 329 -12.05 -12.70 -14.83
C ILE A 329 -13.42 -12.06 -15.10
N LEU A 330 -13.72 -10.94 -14.44
CA LEU A 330 -15.00 -10.25 -14.61
C LEU A 330 -15.16 -9.69 -16.04
N GLY A 331 -14.08 -9.14 -16.63
CA GLY A 331 -14.10 -8.64 -18.00
C GLY A 331 -14.45 -9.72 -19.01
N GLY A 332 -13.87 -10.91 -18.88
CA GLY A 332 -14.20 -12.08 -19.70
C GLY A 332 -15.67 -12.51 -19.58
N PHE A 333 -16.23 -12.52 -18.37
CA PHE A 333 -17.65 -12.85 -18.14
C PHE A 333 -18.62 -11.79 -18.65
N LEU A 334 -18.27 -10.52 -18.54
CA LEU A 334 -19.16 -9.39 -18.90
C LEU A 334 -19.03 -8.99 -20.38
N GLY A 335 -18.09 -9.59 -21.12
CA GLY A 335 -17.88 -9.31 -22.55
C GLY A 335 -17.36 -7.89 -22.82
N ILE A 336 -16.53 -7.36 -21.91
CA ILE A 336 -15.81 -6.11 -22.06
C ILE A 336 -14.30 -6.40 -21.94
N SER A 337 -13.46 -5.50 -22.45
CA SER A 337 -12.00 -5.67 -22.40
C SER A 337 -11.49 -6.13 -21.03
N PRO A 338 -10.91 -7.34 -20.92
CA PRO A 338 -10.39 -7.83 -19.66
C PRO A 338 -9.25 -6.95 -19.10
N MET A 339 -8.37 -6.44 -19.97
CA MET A 339 -7.27 -5.56 -19.57
C MET A 339 -7.78 -4.26 -18.99
N LEU A 340 -8.83 -3.68 -19.56
CA LEU A 340 -9.46 -2.48 -19.02
C LEU A 340 -10.13 -2.76 -17.68
N CYS A 341 -10.82 -3.89 -17.53
CA CYS A 341 -11.39 -4.30 -16.24
C CYS A 341 -10.29 -4.56 -15.20
N ALA A 342 -9.13 -5.10 -15.62
CA ALA A 342 -7.97 -5.26 -14.73
C ALA A 342 -7.45 -3.92 -14.21
N ALA A 343 -7.39 -2.90 -15.06
CA ALA A 343 -6.96 -1.56 -14.65
C ALA A 343 -7.94 -0.91 -13.66
N LEU A 344 -9.25 -1.04 -13.92
CA LEU A 344 -10.29 -0.56 -13.00
C LEU A 344 -10.23 -1.30 -11.65
N GLY A 345 -10.07 -2.63 -11.68
CA GLY A 345 -9.94 -3.45 -10.48
C GLY A 345 -8.68 -3.14 -9.67
N TYR A 346 -7.54 -2.95 -10.36
CA TYR A 346 -6.27 -2.54 -9.75
C TYR A 346 -6.44 -1.32 -8.84
N ALA A 347 -7.08 -0.28 -9.32
CA ALA A 347 -7.31 0.95 -8.56
C ALA A 347 -8.44 0.77 -7.51
N ALA A 348 -9.58 0.21 -7.89
CA ALA A 348 -10.77 0.19 -7.05
C ALA A 348 -10.67 -0.75 -5.85
N VAL A 349 -10.05 -1.92 -5.98
CA VAL A 349 -9.84 -2.83 -4.84
C VAL A 349 -8.90 -2.20 -3.81
N PHE A 350 -7.85 -1.51 -4.26
CA PHE A 350 -6.96 -0.74 -3.40
C PHE A 350 -7.73 0.36 -2.66
N GLY A 351 -8.48 1.20 -3.38
CA GLY A 351 -9.25 2.29 -2.77
C GLY A 351 -10.28 1.80 -1.74
N SER A 352 -11.00 0.74 -2.08
CA SER A 352 -11.92 0.09 -1.14
C SER A 352 -11.19 -0.41 0.11
N ALA A 353 -10.12 -1.18 -0.04
CA ALA A 353 -9.43 -1.77 1.11
C ALA A 353 -8.75 -0.75 2.02
N THR A 354 -8.24 0.36 1.47
CA THR A 354 -7.60 1.45 2.23
C THR A 354 -8.59 2.48 2.76
N ASN A 355 -9.86 2.41 2.30
CA ASN A 355 -10.90 3.39 2.59
C ASN A 355 -10.50 4.81 2.16
N THR A 356 -10.02 4.93 0.91
CA THR A 356 -9.61 6.17 0.24
C THR A 356 -10.35 6.32 -1.07
N LEU A 357 -10.64 7.55 -1.48
CA LEU A 357 -11.42 7.85 -2.69
C LEU A 357 -10.57 8.49 -3.80
N MET A 358 -9.84 9.57 -3.47
CA MET A 358 -9.11 10.32 -4.49
C MET A 358 -7.82 9.62 -4.91
N ALA A 359 -7.12 8.97 -3.99
CA ALA A 359 -5.89 8.26 -4.28
C ALA A 359 -6.05 7.18 -5.37
N PRO A 360 -7.02 6.27 -5.32
CA PRO A 360 -7.19 5.25 -6.37
C PRO A 360 -7.61 5.83 -7.72
N ILE A 361 -8.38 6.93 -7.76
CA ILE A 361 -8.73 7.61 -9.01
C ILE A 361 -7.46 8.18 -9.66
N MET A 362 -6.64 8.90 -8.89
CA MET A 362 -5.38 9.47 -9.40
C MET A 362 -4.39 8.38 -9.77
N LEU A 363 -4.35 7.27 -9.02
CA LEU A 363 -3.54 6.11 -9.35
C LEU A 363 -3.91 5.53 -10.72
N GLY A 364 -5.21 5.36 -10.97
CA GLY A 364 -5.70 4.89 -12.26
C GLY A 364 -5.24 5.79 -13.42
N ILE A 365 -5.29 7.11 -13.23
CA ILE A 365 -4.86 8.09 -14.24
C ILE A 365 -3.34 8.05 -14.43
N GLU A 366 -2.54 7.97 -13.36
CA GLU A 366 -1.08 8.01 -13.45
C GLU A 366 -0.47 6.71 -13.99
N VAL A 367 -1.14 5.56 -13.78
CA VAL A 367 -0.65 4.24 -14.20
C VAL A 367 -1.18 3.87 -15.59
N PHE A 368 -2.45 4.16 -15.86
CA PHE A 368 -3.15 3.67 -17.05
C PHE A 368 -3.56 4.77 -18.05
N GLY A 369 -3.21 6.02 -17.77
CA GLY A 369 -3.55 7.17 -18.61
C GLY A 369 -4.93 7.76 -18.33
N GLY A 370 -5.17 8.98 -18.83
CA GLY A 370 -6.37 9.77 -18.56
C GLY A 370 -7.60 9.42 -19.42
N ASN A 371 -7.46 8.59 -20.47
CA ASN A 371 -8.52 8.34 -21.43
C ASN A 371 -9.79 7.73 -20.79
N ASN A 372 -9.64 6.93 -19.74
CA ASN A 372 -10.73 6.28 -19.01
C ASN A 372 -11.01 6.90 -17.63
N MET A 373 -10.62 8.17 -17.42
CA MET A 373 -10.75 8.85 -16.12
C MET A 373 -12.16 8.75 -15.54
N LEU A 374 -13.21 8.96 -16.35
CA LEU A 374 -14.59 8.91 -15.87
C LEU A 374 -14.97 7.52 -15.35
N ALA A 375 -14.49 6.46 -15.98
CA ALA A 375 -14.70 5.09 -15.50
C ALA A 375 -13.99 4.84 -14.19
N PHE A 376 -12.75 5.31 -14.01
CA PHE A 376 -12.06 5.25 -12.71
C PHE A 376 -12.82 5.99 -11.62
N VAL A 377 -13.35 7.19 -11.91
CA VAL A 377 -14.17 7.96 -10.95
C VAL A 377 -15.38 7.16 -10.51
N VAL A 378 -16.15 6.60 -11.45
CA VAL A 378 -17.38 5.85 -11.12
C VAL A 378 -17.05 4.57 -10.35
N VAL A 379 -16.12 3.76 -10.85
CA VAL A 379 -15.78 2.46 -10.24
C VAL A 379 -15.18 2.64 -8.83
N CYS A 380 -14.23 3.57 -8.66
CA CYS A 380 -13.61 3.82 -7.36
C CYS A 380 -14.61 4.42 -6.35
N SER A 381 -15.52 5.31 -6.80
CA SER A 381 -16.55 5.87 -5.93
C SER A 381 -17.52 4.79 -5.44
N LEU A 382 -17.99 3.91 -6.33
CA LEU A 382 -18.84 2.79 -5.94
C LEU A 382 -18.12 1.83 -5.00
N ALA A 383 -16.85 1.51 -5.29
CA ALA A 383 -16.05 0.65 -4.45
C ALA A 383 -15.82 1.23 -3.05
N TYR A 384 -15.63 2.55 -2.95
CA TYR A 384 -15.52 3.27 -1.69
C TYR A 384 -16.81 3.19 -0.86
N VAL A 385 -17.96 3.44 -1.50
CA VAL A 385 -19.28 3.37 -0.82
C VAL A 385 -19.60 1.96 -0.32
N VAL A 386 -19.38 0.94 -1.16
CA VAL A 386 -19.62 -0.48 -0.82
C VAL A 386 -18.73 -0.96 0.33
N ASN A 387 -17.55 -0.40 0.47
CA ASN A 387 -16.64 -0.74 1.55
C ASN A 387 -17.22 -0.49 2.94
N GLY A 388 -18.05 0.53 3.13
CA GLY A 388 -18.76 0.81 4.38
C GLY A 388 -17.81 1.14 5.54
N ASN A 389 -16.86 2.02 5.31
CA ASN A 389 -15.91 2.54 6.32
C ASN A 389 -14.98 1.47 6.96
N ARG A 390 -14.68 0.40 6.26
CA ARG A 390 -13.65 -0.57 6.67
C ARG A 390 -12.30 -0.18 6.08
N SER A 391 -11.23 -0.47 6.80
CA SER A 391 -9.86 -0.20 6.33
C SER A 391 -8.92 -1.33 6.74
N ILE A 392 -7.90 -1.56 5.92
CA ILE A 392 -6.75 -2.40 6.30
C ILE A 392 -5.98 -1.81 7.48
N TYR A 393 -6.12 -0.52 7.71
CA TYR A 393 -5.47 0.20 8.81
C TYR A 393 -6.39 0.29 10.02
N GLY A 394 -6.19 -0.57 11.01
CA GLY A 394 -7.04 -0.60 12.21
C GLY A 394 -7.01 0.67 13.07
N ALA A 395 -5.98 1.52 12.88
CA ALA A 395 -5.85 2.80 13.56
C ALA A 395 -6.44 3.98 12.76
N GLN A 396 -6.99 3.77 11.55
CA GLN A 396 -7.66 4.82 10.79
C GLN A 396 -8.91 5.30 11.53
N GLU A 397 -9.04 6.60 11.70
CA GLU A 397 -10.25 7.22 12.25
C GLU A 397 -11.24 7.56 11.14
N ASN A 398 -12.52 7.76 11.53
CA ASN A 398 -13.56 8.23 10.64
C ASN A 398 -14.02 9.60 11.11
N ILE A 399 -14.17 10.56 10.18
CA ILE A 399 -14.59 11.93 10.48
C ILE A 399 -15.95 11.97 11.15
N GLU A 400 -16.91 11.12 10.74
CA GLU A 400 -18.24 11.06 11.36
C GLU A 400 -18.17 10.73 12.86
N LYS A 401 -17.27 9.82 13.25
CA LYS A 401 -17.06 9.47 14.66
C LYS A 401 -16.33 10.55 15.44
N ILE A 402 -15.53 11.39 14.76
CA ILE A 402 -14.86 12.53 15.40
C ILE A 402 -15.87 13.64 15.69
N ILE A 403 -16.76 13.94 14.73
CA ILE A 403 -17.78 14.99 14.86
C ILE A 403 -18.85 14.61 15.88
N SER A 404 -19.14 13.32 16.05
CA SER A 404 -20.17 12.82 16.98
C SER A 404 -19.70 12.73 18.45
N ARG A 405 -18.43 12.99 18.72
CA ARG A 405 -17.84 13.09 20.09
C ARG A 405 -17.79 14.51 20.60
#